data_e5a8d2ed09afb7a57025a30d700accc7
#
_entry.id   e5a8d2ed09afb7a57025a30d700accc7
#
_cell.length_a   1.000
_cell.length_b   1.000
_cell.length_c   1.000
_cell.angle_alpha   90.00
_cell.angle_beta   90.00
_cell.angle_gamma   90.00
#
_symmetry.space_group_name_H-M   'P 1'
#
loop_
_entity.id
_entity.type
_entity.pdbx_description
1 polymer ?
#
loop_
_entity_poly.entity_id
_entity_poly.type
_entity_poly.pdbx_seq_one_letter_code
_entity_poly.pdbx_strand_id
1 'polypeptide(L)'
;INGFNLGFDFKYFLGENEVKYGIEVNGFTTDFNFFNSVGRKIEQNNNTTELAGYVDAKIIKGLLVINPSFRAQYYASLRNFSPEPRIGLKYNISEKFRIKAASGVYSQNLISANSDRDVVNLFYGFLSGPDNLQDSITLDNGKTVERKHSLQKATHAIFGFEWDLAKHLTLNVEGYYKWFNQLSNVNR
;
A
#
# COMPACT_ATOMS: atom_id res chain seq x y z
N ILE A 1 12.17 -7.59 -14.70
CA ILE A 1 12.07 -7.19 -13.29
C ILE A 1 12.77 -8.25 -12.47
N ASN A 2 13.76 -7.85 -11.69
CA ASN A 2 14.45 -8.68 -10.71
C ASN A 2 14.20 -8.11 -9.33
N GLY A 3 13.99 -8.96 -8.31
CA GLY A 3 13.76 -8.48 -6.96
C GLY A 3 14.15 -9.48 -5.90
N PHE A 4 14.34 -8.99 -4.69
CA PHE A 4 14.55 -9.80 -3.50
C PHE A 4 13.68 -9.28 -2.35
N ASN A 5 13.33 -10.18 -1.48
CA ASN A 5 12.65 -9.89 -0.22
C ASN A 5 13.40 -10.63 0.89
N LEU A 6 13.71 -9.92 1.97
CA LEU A 6 14.29 -10.48 3.17
C LEU A 6 13.52 -9.93 4.37
N GLY A 7 13.10 -10.83 5.28
CA GLY A 7 12.38 -10.43 6.47
C GLY A 7 12.69 -11.32 7.67
N PHE A 8 12.55 -10.74 8.86
CA PHE A 8 12.61 -11.43 10.13
C PHE A 8 11.38 -11.08 10.94
N ASP A 9 10.64 -12.11 11.33
CA ASP A 9 9.40 -12.01 12.11
C ASP A 9 9.58 -12.70 13.46
N PHE A 10 9.13 -12.02 14.50
CA PHE A 10 9.05 -12.56 15.85
C PHE A 10 7.62 -12.49 16.35
N LYS A 11 7.18 -13.56 16.98
CA LYS A 11 5.86 -13.65 17.61
C LYS A 11 6.03 -14.00 19.07
N TYR A 12 5.43 -13.20 19.93
CA TYR A 12 5.42 -13.38 21.36
C TYR A 12 3.99 -13.55 21.86
N PHE A 13 3.74 -14.60 22.65
CA PHE A 13 2.43 -14.95 23.18
C PHE A 13 2.31 -14.53 24.64
N LEU A 14 1.23 -13.83 24.96
CA LEU A 14 0.88 -13.34 26.31
C LEU A 14 -0.49 -13.88 26.70
N GLY A 15 -0.56 -15.17 27.07
CA GLY A 15 -1.82 -15.87 27.25
C GLY A 15 -2.60 -15.97 25.95
N GLU A 16 -3.82 -15.41 25.89
CA GLU A 16 -4.64 -15.35 24.67
C GLU A 16 -4.22 -14.22 23.71
N ASN A 17 -3.40 -13.29 24.19
CA ASN A 17 -2.92 -12.17 23.41
C ASN A 17 -1.62 -12.52 22.68
N GLU A 18 -1.36 -11.85 21.58
CA GLU A 18 -0.10 -12.01 20.85
C GLU A 18 0.42 -10.66 20.37
N VAL A 19 1.74 -10.55 20.30
CA VAL A 19 2.44 -9.43 19.67
C VAL A 19 3.36 -10.00 18.61
N LYS A 20 3.21 -9.51 17.38
CA LYS A 20 4.08 -9.81 16.25
C LYS A 20 4.85 -8.56 15.89
N TYR A 21 6.16 -8.68 15.69
CA TYR A 21 6.99 -7.57 15.23
C TYR A 21 8.08 -8.10 14.31
N GLY A 22 8.56 -7.25 13.44
CA GLY A 22 9.56 -7.66 12.49
C GLY A 22 10.14 -6.51 11.69
N ILE A 23 11.10 -6.88 10.87
CA ILE A 23 11.73 -6.01 9.88
C ILE A 23 11.71 -6.69 8.52
N GLU A 24 11.56 -5.90 7.48
CA GLU A 24 11.47 -6.36 6.11
C GLU A 24 12.27 -5.43 5.20
N VAL A 25 12.99 -6.03 4.25
CA VAL A 25 13.73 -5.33 3.21
C VAL A 25 13.27 -5.86 1.87
N ASN A 26 12.75 -4.99 1.04
CA ASN A 26 12.36 -5.30 -0.34
C ASN A 26 13.25 -4.51 -1.30
N GLY A 27 13.83 -5.18 -2.26
CA GLY A 27 14.56 -4.55 -3.34
C GLY A 27 14.09 -5.08 -4.68
N PHE A 28 13.94 -4.20 -5.66
CA PHE A 28 13.64 -4.60 -7.02
C PHE A 28 14.26 -3.63 -8.03
N THR A 29 14.63 -4.21 -9.18
CA THR A 29 15.14 -3.51 -10.34
C THR A 29 14.17 -3.69 -11.48
N THR A 30 13.79 -2.59 -12.11
CA THR A 30 13.00 -2.60 -13.33
C THR A 30 13.87 -2.10 -14.46
N ASP A 31 14.13 -2.97 -15.45
CA ASP A 31 14.78 -2.62 -16.70
C ASP A 31 13.71 -2.50 -17.78
N PHE A 32 13.67 -1.37 -18.41
CA PHE A 32 12.73 -1.10 -19.48
C PHE A 32 13.46 -0.66 -20.73
N ASN A 33 13.29 -1.40 -21.81
CA ASN A 33 13.88 -1.13 -23.12
C ASN A 33 12.79 -1.12 -24.18
N PHE A 34 12.63 0.00 -24.86
CA PHE A 34 11.64 0.15 -25.92
C PHE A 34 12.15 0.96 -27.09
N PHE A 35 11.75 0.57 -28.29
CA PHE A 35 11.98 1.34 -29.50
C PHE A 35 10.66 2.00 -29.93
N ASN A 36 10.64 3.33 -30.03
CA ASN A 36 9.46 4.02 -30.55
C ASN A 36 9.32 3.82 -32.07
N SER A 37 8.19 4.26 -32.62
CA SER A 37 7.89 4.14 -34.05
C SER A 37 8.89 4.82 -35.00
N VAL A 38 9.75 5.69 -34.47
CA VAL A 38 10.84 6.38 -35.21
C VAL A 38 12.20 5.71 -34.95
N GLY A 39 12.23 4.52 -34.34
CA GLY A 39 13.46 3.75 -34.10
C GLY A 39 14.34 4.27 -32.94
N ARG A 40 13.86 5.25 -32.16
CA ARG A 40 14.60 5.76 -31.00
C ARG A 40 14.44 4.81 -29.82
N LYS A 41 15.55 4.34 -29.27
CA LYS A 41 15.59 3.51 -28.07
C LYS A 41 15.28 4.35 -26.83
N ILE A 42 14.33 3.92 -26.03
CA ILE A 42 14.02 4.46 -24.71
C ILE A 42 14.45 3.39 -23.70
N GLU A 43 15.42 3.73 -22.86
CA GLU A 43 15.92 2.87 -21.79
C GLU A 43 15.61 3.51 -20.46
N GLN A 44 15.09 2.70 -19.55
CA GLN A 44 14.85 3.12 -18.19
C GLN A 44 15.25 1.98 -17.25
N ASN A 45 16.16 2.26 -16.34
CA ASN A 45 16.59 1.35 -15.30
C ASN A 45 16.34 2.02 -13.95
N ASN A 46 15.47 1.43 -13.14
CA ASN A 46 15.13 1.94 -11.82
C ASN A 46 15.40 0.87 -10.76
N ASN A 47 16.15 1.26 -9.74
CA ASN A 47 16.39 0.46 -8.55
C ASN A 47 15.58 1.05 -7.40
N THR A 48 14.76 0.22 -6.77
CA THR A 48 13.97 0.60 -5.61
C THR A 48 14.30 -0.30 -4.44
N THR A 49 14.58 0.33 -3.30
CA THR A 49 14.79 -0.38 -2.03
C THR A 49 13.84 0.19 -1.00
N GLU A 50 13.12 -0.69 -0.35
CA GLU A 50 12.15 -0.38 0.70
C GLU A 50 12.52 -1.12 1.96
N LEU A 51 12.52 -0.39 3.08
CA LEU A 51 12.77 -0.92 4.41
C LEU A 51 11.50 -0.73 5.23
N ALA A 52 11.08 -1.76 5.94
CA ALA A 52 9.93 -1.67 6.84
C ALA A 52 10.25 -2.28 8.20
N GLY A 53 9.81 -1.58 9.25
CA GLY A 53 9.69 -2.15 10.58
C GLY A 53 8.22 -2.14 10.99
N TYR A 54 7.75 -3.17 11.66
CA TYR A 54 6.36 -3.22 12.08
C TYR A 54 6.16 -3.86 13.45
N VAL A 55 5.08 -3.48 14.08
CA VAL A 55 4.51 -4.13 15.26
C VAL A 55 3.02 -4.30 15.06
N ASP A 56 2.52 -5.48 15.39
CA ASP A 56 1.12 -5.86 15.32
C ASP A 56 0.76 -6.56 16.64
N ALA A 57 -0.32 -6.15 17.28
CA ALA A 57 -0.81 -6.77 18.49
C ALA A 57 -2.23 -7.30 18.29
N LYS A 58 -2.50 -8.49 18.82
CA LYS A 58 -3.84 -9.03 18.93
C LYS A 58 -4.20 -9.11 20.40
N ILE A 59 -5.19 -8.34 20.81
CA ILE A 59 -5.65 -8.21 22.18
C ILE A 59 -7.07 -8.76 22.25
N ILE A 60 -7.25 -9.81 23.05
CA ILE A 60 -8.56 -10.45 23.27
C ILE A 60 -9.05 -10.03 24.65
N LYS A 61 -10.23 -9.43 24.69
CA LYS A 61 -10.87 -8.99 25.94
C LYS A 61 -12.35 -9.39 25.94
N GLY A 62 -12.63 -10.60 26.39
CA GLY A 62 -13.97 -11.19 26.33
C GLY A 62 -14.46 -11.33 24.87
N LEU A 63 -15.54 -10.65 24.53
CA LEU A 63 -16.13 -10.68 23.19
C LEU A 63 -15.43 -9.76 22.19
N LEU A 64 -14.54 -8.89 22.65
CA LEU A 64 -13.86 -7.90 21.82
C LEU A 64 -12.44 -8.37 21.50
N VAL A 65 -12.10 -8.31 20.21
CA VAL A 65 -10.75 -8.50 19.70
C VAL A 65 -10.30 -7.19 19.05
N ILE A 66 -9.15 -6.69 19.49
CA ILE A 66 -8.54 -5.44 19.00
C ILE A 66 -7.19 -5.80 18.38
N ASN A 67 -6.97 -5.35 17.16
CA ASN A 67 -5.72 -5.54 16.42
C ASN A 67 -5.11 -4.17 16.06
N PRO A 68 -4.46 -3.45 16.99
CA PRO A 68 -3.67 -2.29 16.64
C PRO A 68 -2.38 -2.71 15.98
N SER A 69 -1.98 -2.02 14.92
CA SER A 69 -0.70 -2.22 14.29
C SER A 69 -0.07 -0.92 13.80
N PHE A 70 1.23 -0.92 13.70
CA PHE A 70 2.00 0.20 13.20
C PHE A 70 3.13 -0.33 12.31
N ARG A 71 3.21 0.21 11.08
CA ARG A 71 4.30 -0.05 10.14
C ARG A 71 5.03 1.26 9.88
N ALA A 72 6.33 1.24 10.03
CA ALA A 72 7.24 2.31 9.66
C ALA A 72 7.88 1.92 8.31
N GLN A 73 7.46 2.54 7.23
CA GLN A 73 7.96 2.27 5.88
C GLN A 73 8.96 3.36 5.48
N TYR A 74 10.15 2.96 5.04
CA TYR A 74 11.16 3.84 4.50
C TYR A 74 11.49 3.47 3.06
N TYR A 75 11.27 4.40 2.16
CA TYR A 75 11.57 4.28 0.74
C TYR A 75 12.95 4.89 0.48
N ALA A 76 14.00 4.04 0.40
CA ALA A 76 15.38 4.50 0.35
C ALA A 76 15.69 5.29 -0.94
N SER A 77 15.17 4.87 -2.08
CA SER A 77 15.31 5.58 -3.35
C SER A 77 14.72 7.00 -3.33
N LEU A 78 13.66 7.21 -2.54
CA LEU A 78 12.97 8.48 -2.38
C LEU A 78 13.41 9.30 -1.18
N ARG A 79 14.21 8.71 -0.29
CA ARG A 79 14.54 9.26 1.02
C ARG A 79 13.30 9.71 1.80
N ASN A 80 12.20 8.95 1.66
CA ASN A 80 10.91 9.30 2.23
C ASN A 80 10.47 8.26 3.26
N PHE A 81 9.94 8.75 4.37
CA PHE A 81 9.43 7.94 5.46
C PHE A 81 7.90 8.04 5.52
N SER A 82 7.23 6.90 5.67
CA SER A 82 5.79 6.82 5.81
C SER A 82 5.38 6.03 7.03
N PRO A 83 4.81 6.68 8.06
CA PRO A 83 4.15 5.99 9.16
C PRO A 83 2.78 5.49 8.71
N GLU A 84 2.48 4.24 9.00
CA GLU A 84 1.26 3.54 8.60
C GLU A 84 0.56 2.92 9.81
N PRO A 85 -0.16 3.72 10.60
CA PRO A 85 -0.99 3.18 11.67
C PRO A 85 -2.21 2.45 11.09
N ARG A 86 -2.58 1.35 11.74
CA ARG A 86 -3.73 0.52 11.37
C ARG A 86 -4.42 0.01 12.64
N ILE A 87 -5.70 -0.18 12.56
CA ILE A 87 -6.48 -0.78 13.64
C ILE A 87 -7.54 -1.70 13.05
N GLY A 88 -7.68 -2.87 13.62
CA GLY A 88 -8.76 -3.81 13.37
C GLY A 88 -9.55 -4.05 14.65
N LEU A 89 -10.86 -4.17 14.54
CA LEU A 89 -11.77 -4.46 15.62
C LEU A 89 -12.70 -5.60 15.20
N LYS A 90 -12.91 -6.56 16.09
CA LYS A 90 -13.92 -7.60 15.93
C LYS A 90 -14.69 -7.74 17.22
N TYR A 91 -16.00 -7.67 17.14
CA TYR A 91 -16.89 -7.88 18.27
C TYR A 91 -17.80 -9.09 18.02
N ASN A 92 -17.64 -10.12 18.84
CA ASN A 92 -18.42 -11.34 18.78
C ASN A 92 -19.72 -11.14 19.56
N ILE A 93 -20.81 -10.72 18.90
CA ILE A 93 -22.11 -10.48 19.54
C ILE A 93 -22.70 -11.80 20.03
N SER A 94 -22.51 -12.87 19.25
CA SER A 94 -22.90 -14.26 19.63
C SER A 94 -21.90 -15.22 18.98
N GLU A 95 -22.08 -16.51 19.26
CA GLU A 95 -21.29 -17.58 18.62
C GLU A 95 -21.44 -17.58 17.09
N LYS A 96 -22.58 -17.10 16.59
CA LYS A 96 -22.92 -17.13 15.16
C LYS A 96 -22.82 -15.77 14.47
N PHE A 97 -22.76 -14.67 15.23
CA PHE A 97 -22.80 -13.34 14.63
C PHE A 97 -21.69 -12.44 15.17
N ARG A 98 -20.93 -11.84 14.25
CA ARG A 98 -19.74 -11.01 14.54
C ARG A 98 -19.77 -9.75 13.70
N ILE A 99 -19.37 -8.64 14.29
CA ILE A 99 -19.15 -7.36 13.58
C ILE A 99 -17.65 -7.11 13.50
N LYS A 100 -17.22 -6.57 12.36
CA LYS A 100 -15.84 -6.27 12.08
C LYS A 100 -15.71 -4.82 11.60
N ALA A 101 -14.66 -4.16 12.03
CA ALA A 101 -14.28 -2.85 11.51
C ALA A 101 -12.77 -2.77 11.39
N ALA A 102 -12.25 -2.09 10.37
CA ALA A 102 -10.83 -1.86 10.23
C ALA A 102 -10.59 -0.49 9.57
N SER A 103 -9.48 0.14 9.96
CA SER A 103 -9.00 1.36 9.31
C SER A 103 -7.49 1.39 9.31
N GLY A 104 -6.89 2.04 8.31
CA GLY A 104 -5.46 2.16 8.23
C GLY A 104 -4.98 3.11 7.14
N VAL A 105 -3.76 3.59 7.34
CA VAL A 105 -3.02 4.39 6.37
C VAL A 105 -2.04 3.50 5.63
N TYR A 106 -1.96 3.69 4.33
CA TYR A 106 -1.10 2.91 3.43
C TYR A 106 -0.36 3.83 2.48
N SER A 107 0.88 3.52 2.19
CA SER A 107 1.67 4.22 1.18
C SER A 107 2.18 3.27 0.11
N GLN A 108 2.44 3.83 -1.07
CA GLN A 108 2.91 3.08 -2.23
C GLN A 108 3.86 3.95 -3.05
N ASN A 109 4.96 3.34 -3.50
CA ASN A 109 5.95 3.95 -4.37
C ASN A 109 5.71 3.60 -5.84
N LEU A 110 5.15 2.43 -6.13
CA LEU A 110 4.92 1.95 -7.49
C LEU A 110 3.68 2.58 -8.10
N ILE A 111 3.82 3.09 -9.32
CA ILE A 111 2.72 3.63 -10.13
C ILE A 111 2.56 2.75 -11.35
N SER A 112 1.34 2.38 -11.69
CA SER A 112 1.06 1.70 -12.95
C SER A 112 1.39 2.63 -14.13
N ALA A 113 2.13 2.12 -15.10
CA ALA A 113 2.44 2.85 -16.33
C ALA A 113 1.26 2.91 -17.30
N ASN A 114 0.18 2.17 -17.02
CA ASN A 114 -1.01 2.16 -17.87
C ASN A 114 -1.77 3.48 -17.77
N SER A 115 -2.10 4.04 -18.92
CA SER A 115 -2.99 5.19 -19.04
C SER A 115 -4.29 4.75 -19.69
N ASP A 116 -5.41 4.99 -19.02
CA ASP A 116 -6.76 4.71 -19.55
C ASP A 116 -7.12 5.56 -20.77
N ARG A 117 -6.30 6.53 -21.13
CA ARG A 117 -6.52 7.44 -22.27
C ARG A 117 -5.78 7.04 -23.53
N ASP A 118 -4.90 6.06 -23.48
CA ASP A 118 -4.21 5.57 -24.67
C ASP A 118 -5.02 4.45 -25.33
N VAL A 119 -5.45 4.69 -26.56
CA VAL A 119 -6.13 3.72 -27.41
C VAL A 119 -5.22 2.51 -27.71
N VAL A 120 -3.91 2.67 -27.55
CA VAL A 120 -2.91 1.62 -27.66
C VAL A 120 -2.06 1.64 -26.41
N ASN A 121 -2.41 0.80 -25.43
CA ASN A 121 -1.54 0.53 -24.28
C ASN A 121 -0.32 -0.26 -24.76
N LEU A 122 0.71 0.44 -25.20
CA LEU A 122 1.96 -0.16 -25.65
C LEU A 122 2.81 -0.68 -24.47
N PHE A 123 2.42 -0.37 -23.24
CA PHE A 123 3.21 -0.66 -22.05
C PHE A 123 2.37 -1.18 -20.90
N TYR A 124 2.57 -2.45 -20.57
CA TYR A 124 2.14 -3.02 -19.31
C TYR A 124 3.35 -3.02 -18.36
N GLY A 125 3.37 -2.13 -17.38
CA GLY A 125 4.47 -2.07 -16.43
C GLY A 125 4.16 -1.19 -15.23
N PHE A 126 5.03 -1.31 -14.22
CA PHE A 126 5.04 -0.43 -13.07
C PHE A 126 6.27 0.47 -13.18
N LEU A 127 6.09 1.75 -12.95
CA LEU A 127 7.17 2.72 -12.80
C LEU A 127 7.39 2.96 -11.31
N SER A 128 8.64 3.00 -10.89
CA SER A 128 8.95 3.55 -9.57
C SER A 128 8.65 5.06 -9.62
N GLY A 129 7.77 5.48 -8.69
CA GLY A 129 7.05 6.73 -8.82
C GLY A 129 7.86 7.98 -9.11
N PRO A 130 8.90 8.31 -8.30
CA PRO A 130 9.44 9.67 -8.33
C PRO A 130 10.51 9.95 -9.36
N ASP A 131 11.23 8.93 -9.83
CA ASP A 131 12.30 9.14 -10.81
C ASP A 131 11.75 9.64 -12.17
N ASN A 132 10.43 9.48 -12.36
CA ASN A 132 9.71 9.91 -13.56
C ASN A 132 8.78 11.11 -13.34
N LEU A 133 8.71 11.63 -12.12
CA LEU A 133 7.91 12.80 -11.82
C LEU A 133 8.81 14.05 -11.85
N GLN A 134 8.42 15.04 -12.63
CA GLN A 134 9.09 16.33 -12.63
C GLN A 134 9.01 16.97 -11.23
N ASP A 135 10.10 17.54 -10.76
CA ASP A 135 10.15 18.22 -9.45
C ASP A 135 9.31 19.49 -9.44
N SER A 136 9.12 20.10 -10.58
CA SER A 136 8.29 21.29 -10.75
C SER A 136 7.61 21.30 -12.12
N ILE A 137 6.42 21.86 -12.18
CA ILE A 137 5.66 22.07 -13.41
C ILE A 137 5.41 23.55 -13.57
N THR A 138 5.77 24.11 -14.72
CA THR A 138 5.40 25.48 -15.09
C THR A 138 4.06 25.44 -15.80
N LEU A 139 3.05 26.05 -15.19
CA LEU A 139 1.70 26.19 -15.75
C LEU A 139 1.71 27.22 -16.90
N ASP A 140 0.68 27.20 -17.77
CA ASP A 140 0.53 28.11 -18.92
C ASP A 140 0.51 29.60 -18.51
N ASN A 141 0.18 29.88 -17.27
CA ASN A 141 0.22 31.24 -16.68
C ASN A 141 1.61 31.65 -16.18
N GLY A 142 2.66 30.90 -16.47
CA GLY A 142 4.04 31.16 -16.04
C GLY A 142 4.34 30.86 -14.58
N LYS A 143 3.38 30.32 -13.81
CA LYS A 143 3.58 29.98 -12.41
C LYS A 143 4.19 28.57 -12.28
N THR A 144 5.34 28.47 -11.61
CA THR A 144 5.97 27.19 -11.29
C THR A 144 5.37 26.64 -10.01
N VAL A 145 4.90 25.40 -10.07
CA VAL A 145 4.38 24.65 -8.92
C VAL A 145 5.33 23.51 -8.64
N GLU A 146 5.90 23.49 -7.44
CA GLU A 146 6.78 22.42 -6.98
C GLU A 146 5.95 21.18 -6.57
N ARG A 147 6.54 20.00 -6.79
CA ARG A 147 5.97 18.74 -6.36
C ARG A 147 5.93 18.66 -4.82
N LYS A 148 4.73 18.56 -4.26
CA LYS A 148 4.56 18.49 -2.80
C LYS A 148 4.79 17.09 -2.23
N HIS A 149 4.58 16.04 -3.02
CA HIS A 149 4.55 14.66 -2.55
C HIS A 149 5.20 13.72 -3.55
N SER A 150 5.96 12.76 -3.03
CA SER A 150 6.63 11.71 -3.82
C SER A 150 6.00 10.33 -3.69
N LEU A 151 5.13 10.12 -2.72
CA LEU A 151 4.43 8.86 -2.45
C LEU A 151 2.94 8.98 -2.71
N GLN A 152 2.34 7.91 -3.18
CA GLN A 152 0.90 7.75 -3.11
C GLN A 152 0.51 7.33 -1.70
N LYS A 153 -0.52 7.96 -1.13
CA LYS A 153 -1.06 7.62 0.19
C LYS A 153 -2.57 7.49 0.15
N ALA A 154 -3.07 6.47 0.79
CA ALA A 154 -4.51 6.25 0.93
C ALA A 154 -4.85 5.83 2.37
N THR A 155 -6.00 6.27 2.83
CA THR A 155 -6.63 5.79 4.06
C THR A 155 -7.78 4.88 3.69
N HIS A 156 -7.84 3.71 4.29
CA HIS A 156 -8.93 2.76 4.11
C HIS A 156 -9.77 2.67 5.36
N ALA A 157 -11.08 2.54 5.20
CA ALA A 157 -12.02 2.15 6.25
C ALA A 157 -12.89 1.01 5.74
N ILE A 158 -13.01 -0.02 6.53
CA ILE A 158 -13.78 -1.23 6.23
C ILE A 158 -14.73 -1.47 7.40
N PHE A 159 -15.97 -1.81 7.10
CA PHE A 159 -16.96 -2.23 8.07
C PHE A 159 -17.75 -3.41 7.50
N GLY A 160 -18.02 -4.43 8.35
CA GLY A 160 -18.73 -5.58 7.90
C GLY A 160 -19.24 -6.44 9.03
N PHE A 161 -19.94 -7.49 8.66
CA PHE A 161 -20.40 -8.52 9.58
C PHE A 161 -20.23 -9.92 8.99
N GLU A 162 -20.15 -10.88 9.86
CA GLU A 162 -20.07 -12.30 9.56
C GLU A 162 -21.17 -13.04 10.33
N TRP A 163 -21.94 -13.84 9.62
CA TRP A 163 -23.07 -14.57 10.18
C TRP A 163 -23.05 -16.03 9.75
N ASP A 164 -22.96 -16.93 10.72
CA ASP A 164 -23.04 -18.37 10.52
C ASP A 164 -24.54 -18.77 10.44
N LEU A 165 -25.07 -18.79 9.21
CA LEU A 165 -26.47 -19.11 8.92
C LEU A 165 -26.80 -20.57 9.18
N ALA A 166 -25.86 -21.49 8.89
CA ALA A 166 -26.01 -22.92 9.11
C ALA A 166 -24.65 -23.57 9.39
N LYS A 167 -24.62 -24.84 9.77
CA LYS A 167 -23.40 -25.58 10.16
C LYS A 167 -22.25 -25.50 9.15
N HIS A 168 -22.56 -25.28 7.86
CA HIS A 168 -21.58 -25.21 6.76
C HIS A 168 -21.79 -23.98 5.88
N LEU A 169 -22.51 -22.96 6.36
CA LEU A 169 -22.84 -21.78 5.59
C LEU A 169 -22.59 -20.52 6.42
N THR A 170 -21.57 -19.76 6.03
CA THR A 170 -21.24 -18.46 6.62
C THR A 170 -21.45 -17.36 5.58
N LEU A 171 -22.22 -16.34 5.93
CA LEU A 171 -22.37 -15.10 5.17
C LEU A 171 -21.39 -14.07 5.71
N ASN A 172 -20.53 -13.53 4.82
CA ASN A 172 -19.65 -12.42 5.12
C ASN A 172 -20.00 -11.25 4.20
N VAL A 173 -20.30 -10.09 4.79
CA VAL A 173 -20.64 -8.86 4.05
C VAL A 173 -19.72 -7.78 4.55
N GLU A 174 -18.99 -7.13 3.61
CA GLU A 174 -18.06 -6.06 3.90
C GLU A 174 -18.27 -4.90 2.93
N GLY A 175 -18.38 -3.70 3.50
CA GLY A 175 -18.31 -2.44 2.76
C GLY A 175 -16.97 -1.78 3.02
N TYR A 176 -16.40 -1.12 2.03
CA TYR A 176 -15.16 -0.38 2.21
C TYR A 176 -15.25 1.01 1.61
N TYR A 177 -14.47 1.91 2.19
CA TYR A 177 -14.25 3.25 1.66
C TYR A 177 -12.76 3.56 1.65
N LYS A 178 -12.28 4.15 0.55
CA LYS A 178 -10.88 4.47 0.33
C LYS A 178 -10.72 5.94 0.00
N TRP A 179 -9.96 6.67 0.81
CA TRP A 179 -9.55 8.05 0.54
C TRP A 179 -8.14 8.05 -0.01
N PHE A 180 -7.97 8.68 -1.15
CA PHE A 180 -6.65 8.97 -1.69
C PHE A 180 -6.18 10.33 -1.18
N ASN A 181 -5.30 10.30 -0.17
CA ASN A 181 -4.73 11.51 0.43
C ASN A 181 -3.68 12.16 -0.47
N GLN A 182 -2.93 11.32 -1.20
CA GLN A 182 -1.90 11.73 -2.14
C GLN A 182 -1.96 10.78 -3.34
N LEU A 183 -2.26 11.32 -4.49
CA LEU A 183 -2.32 10.57 -5.75
C LEU A 183 -1.42 11.27 -6.77
N SER A 184 -0.51 10.52 -7.38
CA SER A 184 0.27 10.98 -8.51
C SER A 184 -0.51 10.67 -9.79
N ASN A 185 -0.70 11.67 -10.62
CA ASN A 185 -1.30 11.51 -11.94
C ASN A 185 -0.25 11.82 -13.00
N VAL A 186 -0.24 11.05 -14.08
CA VAL A 186 0.59 11.34 -15.24
C VAL A 186 -0.08 12.47 -16.00
N ASN A 187 0.51 13.67 -15.93
CA ASN A 187 0.09 14.80 -16.73
C ASN A 187 0.68 14.67 -18.15
N ARG A 188 -0.14 14.78 -19.13
CA ARG A 188 0.22 14.86 -20.56
C ARG A 188 -0.07 16.22 -21.11
#